data_d5cc48820fbcc0d1a29513fc135737df
#
_entry.id   d5cc48820fbcc0d1a29513fc135737df
#
_cell.length_a   1.000
_cell.length_b   1.000
_cell.length_c   1.000
_cell.angle_alpha   90.00
_cell.angle_beta   90.00
_cell.angle_gamma   90.00
#
_symmetry.space_group_name_H-M   'P 1'
#
loop_
_entity.id
_entity.type
_entity.pdbx_description
1 polymer ?
#
loop_
_entity_poly.entity_id
_entity_poly.type
_entity_poly.pdbx_seq_one_letter_code
_entity_poly.pdbx_strand_id
1 'polypeptide(L)'
;DVRDESDHKNPTRLVIVLRSNRIDAEGVMSHLFATTDLESSYRVNMNMIGADARPQVKSIRRILLEWIEIRKNTVTRRLQYHLNKIEKRLHILAGLLIAYLDLDTVIRIIREEDHPKAELIAHFGIDDIQAEAILELKLRHLAKLEEMEIRREQEELEARAAIIREQLANPESLKNLIITELKDDAKKFGDDRRSPIV
;
A
#
# COMPACT_ATOMS: atom_id res chain seq x y z
N ASP A 1 12.01 -45.24 -28.70
CA ASP A 1 13.16 -44.64 -27.99
C ASP A 1 12.66 -43.49 -27.11
N VAL A 2 13.21 -43.36 -25.92
CA VAL A 2 12.88 -42.27 -24.98
C VAL A 2 14.17 -41.52 -24.70
N ARG A 3 14.14 -40.21 -24.84
CA ARG A 3 15.28 -39.33 -24.62
C ARG A 3 14.91 -38.22 -23.64
N ASP A 4 15.84 -37.94 -22.73
CA ASP A 4 15.76 -36.73 -21.90
C ASP A 4 16.49 -35.59 -22.62
N GLU A 5 15.74 -34.60 -23.03
CA GLU A 5 16.23 -33.38 -23.67
C GLU A 5 15.99 -32.13 -22.77
N SER A 6 15.99 -32.37 -21.47
CA SER A 6 15.82 -31.26 -20.50
C SER A 6 16.99 -30.29 -20.59
N ASP A 7 16.71 -29.02 -20.55
CA ASP A 7 17.67 -27.91 -20.52
C ASP A 7 17.26 -26.81 -19.54
N HIS A 8 18.05 -25.74 -19.44
CA HIS A 8 17.74 -24.61 -18.56
C HIS A 8 16.44 -23.86 -18.91
N LYS A 9 16.02 -23.91 -20.19
CA LYS A 9 14.76 -23.29 -20.65
C LYS A 9 13.58 -24.24 -20.48
N ASN A 10 13.82 -25.54 -20.63
CA ASN A 10 12.83 -26.59 -20.49
C ASN A 10 13.32 -27.59 -19.43
N PRO A 11 13.09 -27.31 -18.14
CA PRO A 11 13.63 -28.11 -17.04
C PRO A 11 13.20 -29.58 -17.04
N THR A 12 12.10 -29.89 -17.71
CA THR A 12 11.62 -31.24 -17.92
C THR A 12 11.13 -31.39 -19.36
N ARG A 13 11.92 -32.11 -20.20
CA ARG A 13 11.59 -32.35 -21.59
C ARG A 13 11.92 -33.78 -21.93
N LEU A 14 10.90 -34.67 -21.98
CA LEU A 14 11.01 -36.05 -22.44
C LEU A 14 10.54 -36.12 -23.88
N VAL A 15 11.37 -36.67 -24.74
CA VAL A 15 11.06 -36.91 -26.15
C VAL A 15 10.88 -38.41 -26.41
N ILE A 16 9.69 -38.80 -26.86
CA ILE A 16 9.33 -40.14 -27.19
C ILE A 16 9.39 -40.30 -28.73
N VAL A 17 10.35 -41.06 -29.22
CA VAL A 17 10.54 -41.28 -30.67
C VAL A 17 9.84 -42.57 -31.08
N LEU A 18 8.81 -42.42 -31.90
CA LEU A 18 8.07 -43.56 -32.43
C LEU A 18 8.92 -44.34 -33.47
N ARG A 19 8.72 -45.67 -33.55
CA ARG A 19 9.48 -46.54 -34.44
C ARG A 19 9.17 -46.29 -35.93
N SER A 20 8.02 -45.72 -36.24
CA SER A 20 7.57 -45.43 -37.62
C SER A 20 6.58 -44.27 -37.62
N ASN A 21 6.62 -43.47 -38.69
CA ASN A 21 5.66 -42.38 -38.93
C ASN A 21 4.22 -42.86 -39.24
N ARG A 22 4.02 -44.19 -39.37
CA ARG A 22 2.70 -44.81 -39.54
C ARG A 22 1.97 -45.07 -38.23
N ILE A 23 2.68 -44.97 -37.11
CA ILE A 23 2.10 -45.14 -35.77
C ILE A 23 1.35 -43.88 -35.40
N ASP A 24 0.10 -44.05 -34.97
CA ASP A 24 -0.70 -42.95 -34.47
C ASP A 24 -0.10 -42.43 -33.15
N ALA A 25 0.44 -41.20 -33.20
CA ALA A 25 1.09 -40.57 -32.05
C ALA A 25 0.07 -40.23 -30.94
N GLU A 26 -1.15 -39.81 -31.29
CA GLU A 26 -2.21 -39.47 -30.33
C GLU A 26 -2.69 -40.71 -29.58
N GLY A 27 -2.87 -41.83 -30.31
CA GLY A 27 -3.22 -43.11 -29.71
C GLY A 27 -2.15 -43.61 -28.73
N VAL A 28 -0.85 -43.44 -29.05
CA VAL A 28 0.25 -43.79 -28.15
C VAL A 28 0.26 -42.85 -26.92
N MET A 29 0.05 -41.57 -27.09
CA MET A 29 -0.01 -40.63 -25.96
C MET A 29 -1.20 -40.91 -25.04
N SER A 30 -2.37 -41.19 -25.59
CA SER A 30 -3.56 -41.57 -24.83
C SER A 30 -3.33 -42.87 -24.03
N HIS A 31 -2.65 -43.85 -24.64
CA HIS A 31 -2.26 -45.09 -23.97
C HIS A 31 -1.28 -44.83 -22.81
N LEU A 32 -0.27 -43.99 -23.02
CA LEU A 32 0.71 -43.64 -22.00
C LEU A 32 0.08 -42.89 -20.83
N PHE A 33 -0.83 -41.96 -21.10
CA PHE A 33 -1.59 -41.26 -20.06
C PHE A 33 -2.46 -42.20 -19.23
N ALA A 34 -3.05 -43.23 -19.87
CA ALA A 34 -3.92 -44.19 -19.18
C ALA A 34 -3.15 -45.25 -18.37
N THR A 35 -1.90 -45.57 -18.76
CA THR A 35 -1.13 -46.70 -18.20
C THR A 35 0.09 -46.31 -17.38
N THR A 36 0.46 -45.03 -17.39
CA THR A 36 1.64 -44.52 -16.68
C THR A 36 1.30 -43.29 -15.83
N ASP A 37 2.25 -42.83 -15.03
CA ASP A 37 2.12 -41.62 -14.20
C ASP A 37 2.35 -40.32 -14.97
N LEU A 38 2.35 -40.33 -16.32
CA LEU A 38 2.44 -39.14 -17.15
C LEU A 38 1.20 -38.24 -17.00
N GLU A 39 0.06 -38.83 -16.67
CA GLU A 39 -1.13 -38.12 -16.22
C GLU A 39 -1.50 -38.60 -14.82
N SER A 40 -1.60 -37.66 -13.88
CA SER A 40 -1.99 -38.00 -12.52
C SER A 40 -2.97 -36.97 -11.96
N SER A 41 -3.94 -37.42 -11.17
CA SER A 41 -4.88 -36.57 -10.47
C SER A 41 -4.27 -36.11 -9.15
N TYR A 42 -4.17 -34.80 -8.98
CA TYR A 42 -3.72 -34.19 -7.73
C TYR A 42 -4.87 -33.54 -6.99
N ARG A 43 -5.11 -33.99 -5.75
CA ARG A 43 -6.17 -33.41 -4.92
C ARG A 43 -5.63 -32.17 -4.19
N VAL A 44 -6.19 -31.00 -4.51
CA VAL A 44 -5.88 -29.76 -3.83
C VAL A 44 -6.90 -29.52 -2.72
N ASN A 45 -6.43 -29.39 -1.48
CA ASN A 45 -7.24 -29.09 -0.31
C ASN A 45 -6.74 -27.79 0.30
N MET A 46 -7.46 -26.69 0.09
CA MET A 46 -7.11 -25.36 0.58
C MET A 46 -7.67 -25.14 1.99
N ASN A 47 -7.00 -25.68 2.99
CA ASN A 47 -7.32 -25.42 4.39
C ASN A 47 -6.59 -24.16 4.84
N MET A 48 -7.33 -23.09 5.12
CA MET A 48 -6.79 -21.76 5.48
C MET A 48 -7.55 -21.12 6.62
N ILE A 49 -6.86 -20.26 7.35
CA ILE A 49 -7.47 -19.39 8.35
C ILE A 49 -8.00 -18.15 7.61
N GLY A 50 -9.29 -17.90 7.71
CA GLY A 50 -9.94 -16.76 7.07
C GLY A 50 -10.04 -15.53 7.97
N ALA A 51 -10.84 -14.56 7.53
CA ALA A 51 -11.10 -13.31 8.26
C ALA A 51 -11.77 -13.54 9.64
N ASP A 52 -12.42 -14.69 9.82
CA ASP A 52 -13.05 -15.14 11.07
C ASP A 52 -12.07 -15.83 12.05
N ALA A 53 -10.79 -15.85 11.71
CA ALA A 53 -9.70 -16.52 12.45
C ALA A 53 -9.93 -18.03 12.69
N ARG A 54 -10.79 -18.70 11.90
CA ARG A 54 -11.07 -20.14 12.01
C ARG A 54 -10.48 -20.91 10.82
N PRO A 55 -9.86 -22.08 11.06
CA PRO A 55 -9.40 -22.93 9.98
C PRO A 55 -10.60 -23.57 9.26
N GLN A 56 -10.66 -23.42 7.94
CA GLN A 56 -11.71 -23.96 7.08
C GLN A 56 -11.16 -24.31 5.72
N VAL A 57 -11.73 -25.34 5.09
CA VAL A 57 -11.49 -25.62 3.68
C VAL A 57 -12.30 -24.62 2.84
N LYS A 58 -11.61 -23.85 2.02
CA LYS A 58 -12.22 -22.77 1.22
C LYS A 58 -11.94 -22.95 -0.26
N SER A 59 -12.91 -22.57 -1.08
CA SER A 59 -12.69 -22.45 -2.53
C SER A 59 -11.81 -21.21 -2.84
N ILE A 60 -11.10 -21.24 -3.97
CA ILE A 60 -10.29 -20.09 -4.44
C ILE A 60 -11.11 -18.81 -4.48
N ARG A 61 -12.36 -18.88 -4.97
CA ARG A 61 -13.25 -17.71 -5.03
C ARG A 61 -13.48 -17.10 -3.63
N ARG A 62 -13.73 -17.94 -2.63
CA ARG A 62 -13.96 -17.47 -1.25
C ARG A 62 -12.70 -16.85 -0.65
N ILE A 63 -11.55 -17.48 -0.88
CA ILE A 63 -10.25 -16.97 -0.45
C ILE A 63 -10.00 -15.57 -1.03
N LEU A 64 -10.20 -15.39 -2.32
CA LEU A 64 -10.00 -14.11 -2.99
C LEU A 64 -10.98 -13.03 -2.49
N LEU A 65 -12.24 -13.37 -2.25
CA LEU A 65 -13.21 -12.41 -1.71
C LEU A 65 -12.83 -11.95 -0.30
N GLU A 66 -12.47 -12.88 0.58
CA GLU A 66 -12.01 -12.55 1.93
C GLU A 66 -10.72 -11.72 1.91
N TRP A 67 -9.79 -12.07 1.01
CA TRP A 67 -8.56 -11.32 0.83
C TRP A 67 -8.81 -9.87 0.36
N ILE A 68 -9.72 -9.67 -0.60
CA ILE A 68 -10.11 -8.34 -1.07
C ILE A 68 -10.68 -7.49 0.07
N GLU A 69 -11.50 -8.08 0.94
CA GLU A 69 -12.07 -7.38 2.09
C GLU A 69 -10.98 -6.98 3.09
N ILE A 70 -10.07 -7.90 3.40
CA ILE A 70 -8.91 -7.60 4.26
C ILE A 70 -8.04 -6.51 3.62
N ARG A 71 -7.77 -6.58 2.31
CA ARG A 71 -6.99 -5.58 1.59
C ARG A 71 -7.64 -4.20 1.67
N LYS A 72 -8.95 -4.13 1.43
CA LYS A 72 -9.72 -2.89 1.54
C LYS A 72 -9.60 -2.27 2.93
N ASN A 73 -9.82 -3.07 3.98
CA ASN A 73 -9.70 -2.61 5.36
C ASN A 73 -8.27 -2.13 5.68
N THR A 74 -7.26 -2.84 5.19
CA THR A 74 -5.85 -2.47 5.38
C THR A 74 -5.51 -1.15 4.70
N VAL A 75 -5.95 -0.94 3.45
CA VAL A 75 -5.73 0.31 2.71
C VAL A 75 -6.47 1.46 3.38
N THR A 76 -7.71 1.26 3.80
CA THR A 76 -8.49 2.28 4.53
C THR A 76 -7.78 2.71 5.82
N ARG A 77 -7.30 1.76 6.63
CA ARG A 77 -6.54 2.06 7.86
C ARG A 77 -5.23 2.78 7.57
N ARG A 78 -4.54 2.41 6.51
CA ARG A 78 -3.31 3.08 6.06
C ARG A 78 -3.58 4.53 5.66
N LEU A 79 -4.61 4.78 4.86
CA LEU A 79 -5.03 6.11 4.44
C LEU A 79 -5.41 6.97 5.65
N GLN A 80 -6.19 6.42 6.59
CA GLN A 80 -6.59 7.12 7.81
C GLN A 80 -5.38 7.48 8.68
N TYR A 81 -4.42 6.58 8.81
CA TYR A 81 -3.17 6.87 9.52
C TYR A 81 -2.39 8.02 8.88
N HIS A 82 -2.26 8.02 7.55
CA HIS A 82 -1.58 9.10 6.83
C HIS A 82 -2.32 10.42 6.93
N LEU A 83 -3.65 10.41 6.82
CA LEU A 83 -4.48 11.60 6.99
C LEU A 83 -4.30 12.20 8.39
N ASN A 84 -4.40 11.39 9.43
CA ASN A 84 -4.21 11.85 10.82
C ASN A 84 -2.81 12.45 11.04
N LYS A 85 -1.77 11.88 10.40
CA LYS A 85 -0.42 12.41 10.48
C LYS A 85 -0.30 13.77 9.78
N ILE A 86 -0.91 13.92 8.61
CA ILE A 86 -0.95 15.16 7.85
C ILE A 86 -1.73 16.23 8.63
N GLU A 87 -2.89 15.90 9.16
CA GLU A 87 -3.72 16.85 9.93
C GLU A 87 -3.01 17.35 11.19
N LYS A 88 -2.32 16.49 11.91
CA LYS A 88 -1.48 16.92 13.04
C LYS A 88 -0.37 17.89 12.61
N ARG A 89 0.26 17.65 11.46
CA ARG A 89 1.30 18.56 10.96
C ARG A 89 0.71 19.89 10.48
N LEU A 90 -0.41 19.86 9.75
CA LEU A 90 -1.13 21.06 9.32
C LEU A 90 -1.56 21.92 10.51
N HIS A 91 -2.02 21.29 11.58
CA HIS A 91 -2.39 21.97 12.81
C HIS A 91 -1.22 22.75 13.43
N ILE A 92 -0.04 22.13 13.48
CA ILE A 92 1.18 22.80 13.94
C ILE A 92 1.57 23.95 13.01
N LEU A 93 1.56 23.72 11.68
CA LEU A 93 1.93 24.74 10.70
C LEU A 93 1.00 25.95 10.77
N ALA A 94 -0.30 25.74 11.00
CA ALA A 94 -1.27 26.83 11.20
C ALA A 94 -0.89 27.71 12.40
N GLY A 95 -0.50 27.12 13.52
CA GLY A 95 -0.01 27.87 14.68
C GLY A 95 1.28 28.65 14.40
N LEU A 96 2.22 28.03 13.71
CA LEU A 96 3.48 28.67 13.31
C LEU A 96 3.22 29.88 12.40
N LEU A 97 2.32 29.75 11.41
CA LEU A 97 1.98 30.86 10.51
C LEU A 97 1.34 32.03 11.26
N ILE A 98 0.51 31.79 12.27
CA ILE A 98 -0.04 32.84 13.14
C ILE A 98 1.11 33.59 13.84
N ALA A 99 2.09 32.88 14.39
CA ALA A 99 3.25 33.46 15.03
C ALA A 99 4.12 34.31 14.07
N TYR A 100 4.28 33.85 12.82
CA TYR A 100 5.03 34.60 11.80
C TYR A 100 4.34 35.92 11.37
N LEU A 101 3.00 36.01 11.48
CA LEU A 101 2.28 37.24 11.16
C LEU A 101 2.56 38.39 12.17
N ASP A 102 2.89 38.05 13.42
CA ASP A 102 3.20 39.01 14.45
C ASP A 102 4.36 38.55 15.34
N LEU A 103 5.53 38.42 14.70
CA LEU A 103 6.75 37.89 15.31
C LEU A 103 7.26 38.80 16.45
N ASP A 104 7.09 40.11 16.33
CA ASP A 104 7.52 41.08 17.36
C ASP A 104 6.74 40.85 18.66
N THR A 105 5.45 40.60 18.58
CA THR A 105 4.61 40.29 19.76
C THR A 105 5.01 38.93 20.36
N VAL A 106 5.29 37.90 19.54
CA VAL A 106 5.79 36.60 20.03
C VAL A 106 7.09 36.79 20.82
N ILE A 107 8.07 37.52 20.26
CA ILE A 107 9.36 37.77 20.92
C ILE A 107 9.17 38.56 22.22
N ARG A 108 8.30 39.55 22.22
CA ARG A 108 8.00 40.31 23.41
C ARG A 108 7.41 39.45 24.52
N ILE A 109 6.39 38.66 24.23
CA ILE A 109 5.77 37.73 25.19
C ILE A 109 6.81 36.75 25.76
N ILE A 110 7.66 36.16 24.93
CA ILE A 110 8.70 35.21 25.38
C ILE A 110 9.71 35.88 26.32
N ARG A 111 10.00 37.18 26.12
CA ARG A 111 11.03 37.90 26.91
C ARG A 111 10.49 38.55 28.19
N GLU A 112 9.26 38.97 28.22
CA GLU A 112 8.71 39.82 29.26
C GLU A 112 7.74 39.12 30.21
N GLU A 113 7.12 38.00 29.77
CA GLU A 113 6.13 37.29 30.57
C GLU A 113 6.70 36.11 31.34
N ASP A 114 6.25 35.94 32.60
CA ASP A 114 6.66 34.82 33.46
C ASP A 114 6.15 33.45 32.95
N HIS A 115 4.98 33.47 32.24
CA HIS A 115 4.33 32.28 31.68
C HIS A 115 4.04 32.44 30.19
N PRO A 116 5.08 32.47 29.34
CA PRO A 116 4.94 32.83 27.92
C PRO A 116 4.00 31.89 27.14
N LYS A 117 3.92 30.63 27.50
CA LYS A 117 3.03 29.67 26.85
C LYS A 117 1.55 30.05 27.04
N ALA A 118 1.14 30.37 28.26
CA ALA A 118 -0.22 30.75 28.58
C ALA A 118 -0.61 32.07 27.88
N GLU A 119 0.31 33.02 27.85
CA GLU A 119 0.11 34.30 27.16
C GLU A 119 0.02 34.18 25.64
N LEU A 120 0.82 33.29 25.02
CA LEU A 120 0.71 32.98 23.59
C LEU A 120 -0.66 32.39 23.25
N ILE A 121 -1.15 31.46 24.07
CA ILE A 121 -2.47 30.83 23.90
C ILE A 121 -3.56 31.89 24.00
N ALA A 122 -3.51 32.75 25.03
CA ALA A 122 -4.51 33.77 25.26
C ALA A 122 -4.51 34.86 24.16
N HIS A 123 -3.32 35.30 23.71
CA HIS A 123 -3.16 36.36 22.74
C HIS A 123 -3.53 35.95 21.33
N PHE A 124 -3.04 34.79 20.89
CA PHE A 124 -3.21 34.34 19.51
C PHE A 124 -4.39 33.39 19.30
N GLY A 125 -5.05 32.93 20.37
CA GLY A 125 -6.16 31.97 20.30
C GLY A 125 -5.72 30.58 19.80
N ILE A 126 -4.46 30.22 20.03
CA ILE A 126 -3.86 28.95 19.66
C ILE A 126 -3.97 27.91 20.80
N ASP A 127 -3.77 26.66 20.52
CA ASP A 127 -3.79 25.62 21.53
C ASP A 127 -2.40 25.33 22.13
N ASP A 128 -2.37 24.42 23.10
CA ASP A 128 -1.18 24.02 23.85
C ASP A 128 -0.08 23.44 22.94
N ILE A 129 -0.49 22.64 21.92
CA ILE A 129 0.44 21.99 20.98
C ILE A 129 1.07 23.03 20.04
N GLN A 130 0.28 23.98 19.58
CA GLN A 130 0.74 25.07 18.72
C GLN A 130 1.66 26.04 19.48
N ALA A 131 1.30 26.40 20.72
CA ALA A 131 2.13 27.25 21.57
C ALA A 131 3.48 26.60 21.88
N GLU A 132 3.50 25.29 22.18
CA GLU A 132 4.74 24.55 22.37
C GLU A 132 5.62 24.57 21.11
N ALA A 133 5.02 24.31 19.96
CA ALA A 133 5.75 24.34 18.69
C ALA A 133 6.37 25.72 18.37
N ILE A 134 5.71 26.81 18.78
CA ILE A 134 6.25 28.17 18.64
C ILE A 134 7.44 28.36 19.58
N LEU A 135 7.36 27.91 20.84
CA LEU A 135 8.45 28.04 21.83
C LEU A 135 9.66 27.19 21.47
N GLU A 136 9.45 26.07 20.77
CA GLU A 136 10.55 25.22 20.28
C GLU A 136 11.22 25.73 18.99
N LEU A 137 10.73 26.82 18.39
CA LEU A 137 11.32 27.39 17.18
C LEU A 137 12.78 27.85 17.44
N LYS A 138 13.66 27.38 16.58
CA LYS A 138 15.05 27.87 16.60
C LYS A 138 15.11 29.26 15.97
N LEU A 139 15.90 30.16 16.54
CA LEU A 139 16.04 31.55 16.04
C LEU A 139 16.37 31.64 14.54
N ARG A 140 17.11 30.69 13.99
CA ARG A 140 17.41 30.62 12.55
C ARG A 140 16.18 30.45 11.67
N HIS A 141 15.12 29.83 12.19
CA HIS A 141 13.87 29.59 11.46
C HIS A 141 12.95 30.82 11.43
N LEU A 142 13.32 31.91 12.09
CA LEU A 142 12.57 33.19 12.06
C LEU A 142 12.88 34.04 10.81
N ALA A 143 13.69 33.53 9.89
CA ALA A 143 13.99 34.19 8.62
C ALA A 143 12.79 34.14 7.66
N LYS A 144 12.62 35.23 6.87
CA LYS A 144 11.52 35.37 5.90
C LYS A 144 11.43 34.18 4.88
N LEU A 145 12.53 33.54 4.57
CA LEU A 145 12.55 32.36 3.69
C LEU A 145 11.83 31.15 4.29
N GLU A 146 11.89 30.97 5.61
CA GLU A 146 11.24 29.88 6.33
C GLU A 146 9.71 30.02 6.31
N GLU A 147 9.17 31.26 6.39
CA GLU A 147 7.72 31.48 6.23
C GLU A 147 7.22 30.97 4.88
N MET A 148 7.96 31.23 3.81
CA MET A 148 7.61 30.75 2.47
C MET A 148 7.65 29.23 2.39
N GLU A 149 8.62 28.60 3.04
CA GLU A 149 8.73 27.13 3.09
C GLU A 149 7.58 26.50 3.88
N ILE A 150 7.18 27.10 5.01
CA ILE A 150 6.04 26.65 5.82
C ILE A 150 4.73 26.76 5.02
N ARG A 151 4.50 27.86 4.31
CA ARG A 151 3.32 28.04 3.44
C ARG A 151 3.28 27.00 2.33
N ARG A 152 4.41 26.75 1.69
CA ARG A 152 4.53 25.73 0.67
C ARG A 152 4.27 24.32 1.23
N GLU A 153 4.85 23.99 2.39
CA GLU A 153 4.59 22.71 3.06
C GLU A 153 3.10 22.56 3.38
N GLN A 154 2.45 23.63 3.86
CA GLN A 154 1.02 23.64 4.15
C GLN A 154 0.19 23.34 2.89
N GLU A 155 0.44 24.04 1.79
CA GLU A 155 -0.27 23.82 0.52
C GLU A 155 -0.10 22.39 -0.01
N GLU A 156 1.13 21.85 0.04
CA GLU A 156 1.40 20.47 -0.38
C GLU A 156 0.67 19.44 0.51
N LEU A 157 0.64 19.65 1.81
CA LEU A 157 -0.04 18.78 2.75
C LEU A 157 -1.58 18.88 2.64
N GLU A 158 -2.12 20.07 2.42
CA GLU A 158 -3.55 20.28 2.19
C GLU A 158 -4.01 19.57 0.92
N ALA A 159 -3.25 19.68 -0.18
CA ALA A 159 -3.54 18.96 -1.42
C ALA A 159 -3.52 17.43 -1.21
N ARG A 160 -2.53 16.90 -0.48
CA ARG A 160 -2.47 15.47 -0.14
C ARG A 160 -3.63 15.04 0.76
N ALA A 161 -3.98 15.84 1.76
CA ALA A 161 -5.11 15.57 2.64
C ALA A 161 -6.42 15.51 1.85
N ALA A 162 -6.63 16.44 0.90
CA ALA A 162 -7.82 16.47 0.05
C ALA A 162 -7.97 15.19 -0.78
N ILE A 163 -6.87 14.70 -1.39
CA ILE A 163 -6.85 13.44 -2.13
C ILE A 163 -7.22 12.26 -1.23
N ILE A 164 -6.62 12.17 -0.05
CA ILE A 164 -6.88 11.06 0.88
C ILE A 164 -8.33 11.10 1.39
N ARG A 165 -8.85 12.28 1.72
CA ARG A 165 -10.26 12.44 2.15
C ARG A 165 -11.23 12.01 1.05
N GLU A 166 -10.94 12.34 -0.19
CA GLU A 166 -11.75 11.90 -1.35
C GLU A 166 -11.72 10.37 -1.49
N GLN A 167 -10.52 9.76 -1.39
CA GLN A 167 -10.37 8.29 -1.44
C GLN A 167 -11.08 7.57 -0.30
N LEU A 168 -11.14 8.16 0.89
CA LEU A 168 -11.86 7.60 2.03
C LEU A 168 -13.38 7.79 1.93
N ALA A 169 -13.83 8.90 1.38
CA ALA A 169 -15.26 9.24 1.25
C ALA A 169 -15.93 8.52 0.07
N ASN A 170 -15.19 8.25 -1.01
CA ASN A 170 -15.70 7.67 -2.23
C ASN A 170 -15.26 6.20 -2.40
N PRO A 171 -16.17 5.21 -2.24
CA PRO A 171 -15.84 3.79 -2.38
C PRO A 171 -15.26 3.41 -3.75
N GLU A 172 -15.64 4.11 -4.83
CA GLU A 172 -15.11 3.84 -6.17
C GLU A 172 -13.69 4.35 -6.32
N SER A 173 -13.36 5.50 -5.72
CA SER A 173 -12.01 6.04 -5.68
C SER A 173 -11.06 5.11 -4.91
N LEU A 174 -11.49 4.62 -3.75
CA LEU A 174 -10.75 3.62 -2.97
C LEU A 174 -10.52 2.33 -3.77
N LYS A 175 -11.53 1.85 -4.47
CA LYS A 175 -11.42 0.66 -5.32
C LYS A 175 -10.42 0.85 -6.45
N ASN A 176 -10.46 2.01 -7.13
CA ASN A 176 -9.52 2.34 -8.20
C ASN A 176 -8.08 2.43 -7.70
N LEU A 177 -7.86 2.99 -6.51
CA LEU A 177 -6.55 2.98 -5.85
C LEU A 177 -6.04 1.54 -5.64
N ILE A 178 -6.88 0.66 -5.07
CA ILE A 178 -6.51 -0.73 -4.83
C ILE A 178 -6.20 -1.46 -6.14
N ILE A 179 -7.00 -1.23 -7.20
CA ILE A 179 -6.76 -1.83 -8.53
C ILE A 179 -5.41 -1.36 -9.10
N THR A 180 -5.08 -0.08 -8.95
CA THR A 180 -3.79 0.46 -9.41
C THR A 180 -2.63 -0.18 -8.67
N GLU A 181 -2.69 -0.26 -7.34
CA GLU A 181 -1.66 -0.93 -6.53
C GLU A 181 -1.49 -2.40 -6.92
N LEU A 182 -2.59 -3.13 -7.13
CA LEU A 182 -2.54 -4.54 -7.55
C LEU A 182 -1.93 -4.72 -8.95
N LYS A 183 -2.20 -3.81 -9.88
CA LYS A 183 -1.58 -3.83 -11.21
C LYS A 183 -0.07 -3.58 -11.15
N ASP A 184 0.36 -2.68 -10.27
CA ASP A 184 1.78 -2.40 -10.07
C ASP A 184 2.50 -3.56 -9.36
N ASP A 185 1.86 -4.18 -8.37
CA ASP A 185 2.34 -5.40 -7.73
C ASP A 185 2.45 -6.57 -8.75
N ALA A 186 1.47 -6.73 -9.63
CA ALA A 186 1.49 -7.75 -10.68
C ALA A 186 2.64 -7.54 -11.69
N LYS A 187 2.92 -6.29 -12.06
CA LYS A 187 4.07 -5.98 -12.94
C LYS A 187 5.41 -6.27 -12.27
N LYS A 188 5.51 -6.02 -10.97
CA LYS A 188 6.76 -6.14 -10.22
C LYS A 188 7.07 -7.56 -9.78
N PHE A 189 6.06 -8.33 -9.43
CA PHE A 189 6.19 -9.64 -8.78
C PHE A 189 5.51 -10.78 -9.55
N GLY A 190 4.74 -10.47 -10.61
CA GLY A 190 4.09 -11.47 -11.43
C GLY A 190 5.08 -12.21 -12.30
N ASP A 191 4.83 -13.50 -12.51
CA ASP A 191 5.51 -14.35 -13.46
C ASP A 191 4.50 -15.01 -14.41
N ASP A 192 4.99 -15.49 -15.55
CA ASP A 192 4.17 -16.16 -16.54
C ASP A 192 3.65 -17.51 -16.02
N ARG A 193 2.45 -17.87 -16.47
CA ARG A 193 1.86 -19.14 -16.14
C ARG A 193 2.69 -20.29 -16.73
N ARG A 194 3.18 -21.20 -15.90
CA ARG A 194 4.02 -22.34 -16.31
C ARG A 194 3.23 -23.50 -16.91
N SER A 195 1.97 -23.65 -16.48
CA SER A 195 1.10 -24.74 -16.93
C SER A 195 -0.09 -24.18 -17.71
N PRO A 196 -0.27 -24.50 -18.99
CA PRO A 196 -1.44 -24.08 -19.74
C PRO A 196 -2.71 -24.70 -19.13
N ILE A 197 -3.84 -23.99 -19.29
CA ILE A 197 -5.16 -24.57 -19.07
C ILE A 197 -5.60 -25.13 -20.43
N VAL A 198 -5.89 -26.40 -20.48
CA VAL A 198 -6.43 -27.10 -21.65
C VAL A 198 -7.94 -27.14 -21.55
#